data_30e6aceb386b05bcc633ba54b7953cfd
#
_entry.id   30e6aceb386b05bcc633ba54b7953cfd
#
_cell.length_a   1.000
_cell.length_b   1.000
_cell.length_c   1.000
_cell.angle_alpha   90.00
_cell.angle_beta   90.00
_cell.angle_gamma   90.00
#
_symmetry.space_group_name_H-M   'P 1'
#
loop_
_entity.id
_entity.type
_entity.pdbx_description
1 polymer ?
#
loop_
_entity_poly.entity_id
_entity_poly.type
_entity_poly.pdbx_seq_one_letter_code
_entity_poly.pdbx_strand_id
1 'polypeptide(L)'
;MKSTARRKKALSILLLVAMLCSFATVNAYAAGGSISISSGRASPGERVTVYVNLDSNPGIIALSVAVAYDSNLTLVSASNAGLLPSYQASGTLATNPYGMGWEDSGASADSTVTGRLATLVFEVSKDAKPGDSLKISVSMTGSANYDLDEIAFSGGNGTITVPVSAHDHVWDAGTTTPATCEKDGSTVYKCTVTGCTETKTETIPATGHKWD
;
A
#
# COMPACT_ATOMS: atom_id res chain seq x y z
N MET A 1 6.34 -32.96 -28.18
CA MET A 1 6.24 -31.76 -29.03
C MET A 1 4.86 -31.05 -29.00
N LYS A 2 3.71 -31.71 -28.78
CA LYS A 2 2.39 -31.03 -28.71
C LYS A 2 2.18 -30.17 -27.44
N SER A 3 2.83 -30.50 -26.32
CA SER A 3 2.71 -29.79 -25.03
C SER A 3 3.30 -28.37 -25.07
N THR A 4 4.49 -28.21 -25.66
CA THR A 4 5.21 -26.92 -25.71
C THR A 4 4.52 -25.86 -26.58
N ALA A 5 3.89 -26.30 -27.68
CA ALA A 5 3.12 -25.40 -28.58
C ALA A 5 1.81 -24.92 -27.92
N ARG A 6 1.18 -25.77 -27.09
CA ARG A 6 -0.03 -25.46 -26.36
C ARG A 6 0.25 -24.44 -25.24
N ARG A 7 1.40 -24.56 -24.56
CA ARG A 7 1.89 -23.63 -23.53
C ARG A 7 2.19 -22.24 -24.11
N LYS A 8 2.88 -22.17 -25.24
CA LYS A 8 3.20 -20.88 -25.90
C LYS A 8 1.94 -20.13 -26.34
N LYS A 9 0.91 -20.84 -26.82
CA LYS A 9 -0.38 -20.23 -27.17
C LYS A 9 -1.19 -19.78 -25.94
N ALA A 10 -1.21 -20.54 -24.86
CA ALA A 10 -1.90 -20.18 -23.63
C ALA A 10 -1.24 -18.96 -22.94
N LEU A 11 0.08 -18.90 -22.95
CA LEU A 11 0.84 -17.80 -22.37
C LEU A 11 0.65 -16.49 -23.14
N SER A 12 0.61 -16.54 -24.49
CA SER A 12 0.27 -15.36 -25.32
C SER A 12 -1.17 -14.90 -25.08
N ILE A 13 -2.10 -15.80 -24.76
CA ILE A 13 -3.48 -15.47 -24.45
C ILE A 13 -3.58 -14.84 -23.05
N LEU A 14 -2.78 -15.26 -22.07
CA LEU A 14 -2.74 -14.67 -20.73
C LEU A 14 -2.30 -13.20 -20.77
N LEU A 15 -1.31 -12.86 -21.62
CA LEU A 15 -0.90 -11.46 -21.85
C LEU A 15 -1.99 -10.62 -22.54
N LEU A 16 -2.84 -11.25 -23.39
CA LEU A 16 -3.93 -10.55 -24.09
C LEU A 16 -5.18 -10.36 -23.24
N VAL A 17 -5.46 -11.29 -22.32
CA VAL A 17 -6.64 -11.25 -21.42
C VAL A 17 -6.48 -10.22 -20.30
N ALA A 18 -5.25 -9.89 -19.89
CA ALA A 18 -4.98 -8.80 -18.95
C ALA A 18 -5.43 -7.42 -19.46
N MET A 19 -5.80 -7.30 -20.74
CA MET A 19 -6.24 -6.05 -21.37
C MET A 19 -7.78 -5.90 -21.45
N LEU A 20 -8.54 -6.95 -21.06
CA LEU A 20 -10.02 -6.96 -21.09
C LEU A 20 -10.57 -7.28 -19.69
N CYS A 21 -10.36 -6.39 -18.73
CA CYS A 21 -10.91 -6.54 -17.39
C CYS A 21 -12.40 -6.16 -17.36
N SER A 22 -13.27 -7.12 -17.61
CA SER A 22 -14.67 -7.08 -17.18
C SER A 22 -14.72 -7.54 -15.74
N PHE A 23 -15.39 -6.78 -14.86
CA PHE A 23 -15.62 -7.11 -13.46
C PHE A 23 -16.32 -8.48 -13.32
N ALA A 24 -15.56 -9.54 -13.17
CA ALA A 24 -16.07 -10.84 -12.77
C ALA A 24 -16.05 -10.91 -11.24
N THR A 25 -17.19 -11.22 -10.64
CA THR A 25 -17.33 -11.52 -9.21
C THR A 25 -16.39 -12.66 -8.86
N VAL A 26 -15.37 -12.36 -8.05
CA VAL A 26 -14.41 -13.36 -7.58
C VAL A 26 -15.15 -14.26 -6.59
N ASN A 27 -15.44 -15.51 -6.98
CA ASN A 27 -15.75 -16.54 -6.02
C ASN A 27 -14.54 -16.73 -5.11
N ALA A 28 -14.76 -16.70 -3.80
CA ALA A 28 -13.72 -16.92 -2.81
C ALA A 28 -13.25 -18.39 -2.89
N TYR A 29 -12.29 -18.67 -3.75
CA TYR A 29 -11.47 -19.85 -3.62
C TYR A 29 -10.59 -19.69 -2.38
N ALA A 30 -10.38 -20.79 -1.63
CA ALA A 30 -9.43 -20.79 -0.54
C ALA A 30 -8.14 -20.12 -1.02
N ALA A 31 -7.71 -19.07 -0.34
CA ALA A 31 -6.63 -18.22 -0.81
C ALA A 31 -5.37 -19.07 -1.01
N GLY A 32 -5.02 -19.33 -2.26
CA GLY A 32 -3.86 -20.13 -2.60
C GLY A 32 -2.57 -19.41 -2.25
N GLY A 33 -2.47 -18.10 -2.54
CA GLY A 33 -1.30 -17.29 -2.31
C GLY A 33 -1.61 -15.91 -1.74
N SER A 34 -0.56 -15.17 -1.38
CA SER A 34 -0.69 -13.79 -0.91
C SER A 34 0.50 -12.93 -1.34
N ILE A 35 0.18 -11.67 -1.63
CA ILE A 35 1.12 -10.64 -2.06
C ILE A 35 0.92 -9.43 -1.15
N SER A 36 2.00 -8.86 -0.65
CA SER A 36 1.95 -7.63 0.14
C SER A 36 2.75 -6.51 -0.49
N ILE A 37 2.45 -5.28 -0.04
CA ILE A 37 3.25 -4.11 -0.33
C ILE A 37 3.57 -3.40 0.99
N SER A 38 4.84 -3.04 1.20
CA SER A 38 5.27 -2.42 2.45
C SER A 38 4.77 -0.98 2.56
N SER A 39 4.60 -0.50 3.78
CA SER A 39 4.37 0.91 4.09
C SER A 39 5.70 1.67 4.21
N GLY A 40 5.61 3.02 4.19
CA GLY A 40 6.76 3.89 4.32
C GLY A 40 6.40 5.25 4.90
N ARG A 41 7.41 6.13 4.99
CA ARG A 41 7.28 7.50 5.49
C ARG A 41 8.22 8.40 4.70
N ALA A 42 7.71 9.54 4.22
CA ALA A 42 8.51 10.56 3.56
C ALA A 42 7.81 11.92 3.61
N SER A 43 8.60 12.99 3.68
CA SER A 43 8.11 14.39 3.63
C SER A 43 7.74 14.78 2.19
N PRO A 44 6.97 15.87 2.00
CA PRO A 44 6.68 16.40 0.67
C PRO A 44 7.97 16.69 -0.12
N GLY A 45 8.03 16.19 -1.35
CA GLY A 45 9.20 16.27 -2.23
C GLY A 45 10.29 15.23 -1.99
N GLU A 46 10.18 14.41 -0.96
CA GLU A 46 11.13 13.33 -0.68
C GLU A 46 10.72 12.02 -1.35
N ARG A 47 11.68 11.09 -1.39
CA ARG A 47 11.48 9.75 -1.95
C ARG A 47 11.38 8.71 -0.86
N VAL A 48 10.56 7.70 -1.11
CA VAL A 48 10.38 6.54 -0.24
C VAL A 48 10.47 5.26 -1.05
N THR A 49 11.13 4.28 -0.47
CA THR A 49 11.25 2.94 -1.06
C THR A 49 10.23 2.01 -0.40
N VAL A 50 9.47 1.30 -1.23
CA VAL A 50 8.55 0.24 -0.80
C VAL A 50 8.84 -1.05 -1.54
N TYR A 51 8.40 -2.17 -0.98
CA TYR A 51 8.68 -3.51 -1.47
C TYR A 51 7.39 -4.25 -1.75
N VAL A 52 7.34 -4.88 -2.93
CA VAL A 52 6.29 -5.86 -3.25
C VAL A 52 6.83 -7.23 -2.94
N ASN A 53 6.13 -7.99 -2.11
CA ASN A 53 6.54 -9.31 -1.67
C ASN A 53 5.51 -10.37 -2.04
N LEU A 54 5.99 -11.55 -2.36
CA LEU A 54 5.23 -12.79 -2.48
C LEU A 54 5.33 -13.51 -1.13
N ASP A 55 4.29 -13.40 -0.30
CA ASP A 55 4.32 -13.86 1.09
C ASP A 55 3.94 -15.34 1.19
N SER A 56 3.02 -15.78 0.34
CA SER A 56 2.61 -17.18 0.21
C SER A 56 2.48 -17.54 -1.26
N ASN A 57 3.05 -18.67 -1.63
CA ASN A 57 3.06 -19.16 -3.01
C ASN A 57 2.77 -20.68 -3.04
N PRO A 58 1.57 -21.10 -3.46
CA PRO A 58 1.18 -22.50 -3.52
C PRO A 58 1.81 -23.26 -4.71
N GLY A 59 2.38 -22.53 -5.65
CA GLY A 59 3.02 -23.09 -6.85
C GLY A 59 2.57 -22.36 -8.11
N ILE A 60 3.51 -21.67 -8.78
CA ILE A 60 3.25 -20.92 -10.01
C ILE A 60 4.39 -21.05 -11.01
N ILE A 61 4.08 -20.81 -12.28
CA ILE A 61 5.05 -20.55 -13.35
C ILE A 61 4.92 -19.15 -13.93
N ALA A 62 3.80 -18.44 -13.62
CA ALA A 62 3.58 -17.07 -14.05
C ALA A 62 2.77 -16.31 -12.99
N LEU A 63 3.09 -15.01 -12.84
CA LEU A 63 2.41 -14.09 -11.95
C LEU A 63 2.39 -12.70 -12.58
N SER A 64 1.24 -12.05 -12.54
CA SER A 64 1.09 -10.65 -12.93
C SER A 64 0.39 -9.88 -11.81
N VAL A 65 0.90 -8.70 -11.50
CA VAL A 65 0.37 -7.83 -10.45
C VAL A 65 0.24 -6.40 -10.95
N ALA A 66 -0.66 -5.65 -10.33
CA ALA A 66 -0.81 -4.21 -10.53
C ALA A 66 -0.66 -3.48 -9.20
N VAL A 67 0.10 -2.40 -9.19
CA VAL A 67 0.27 -1.51 -8.04
C VAL A 67 -0.46 -0.20 -8.31
N ALA A 68 -1.53 0.05 -7.57
CA ALA A 68 -2.26 1.30 -7.59
C ALA A 68 -1.80 2.19 -6.41
N TYR A 69 -1.75 3.50 -6.62
CA TYR A 69 -1.25 4.45 -5.64
C TYR A 69 -1.95 5.79 -5.73
N ASP A 70 -1.90 6.53 -4.61
CA ASP A 70 -2.49 7.87 -4.47
C ASP A 70 -1.93 8.86 -5.50
N SER A 71 -2.74 9.82 -5.94
CA SER A 71 -2.35 10.87 -6.90
C SER A 71 -1.23 11.79 -6.39
N ASN A 72 -1.02 11.87 -5.07
CA ASN A 72 0.10 12.58 -4.45
C ASN A 72 1.41 11.76 -4.45
N LEU A 73 1.43 10.60 -5.11
CA LEU A 73 2.62 9.78 -5.31
C LEU A 73 2.97 9.71 -6.79
N THR A 74 4.26 9.84 -7.08
CA THR A 74 4.81 9.60 -8.42
C THR A 74 5.77 8.43 -8.34
N LEU A 75 5.55 7.39 -9.14
CA LEU A 75 6.49 6.28 -9.25
C LEU A 75 7.69 6.71 -10.07
N VAL A 76 8.86 6.79 -9.43
CA VAL A 76 10.11 7.25 -10.07
C VAL A 76 11.05 6.12 -10.46
N SER A 77 10.88 4.94 -9.84
CA SER A 77 11.69 3.76 -10.17
C SER A 77 10.96 2.48 -9.79
N ALA A 78 11.13 1.46 -10.61
CA ALA A 78 10.69 0.09 -10.35
C ALA A 78 11.79 -0.87 -10.78
N SER A 79 12.20 -1.76 -9.88
CA SER A 79 13.25 -2.75 -10.15
C SER A 79 12.83 -4.13 -9.71
N ASN A 80 13.13 -5.13 -10.55
CA ASN A 80 12.95 -6.54 -10.25
C ASN A 80 13.94 -6.98 -9.17
N ALA A 81 13.48 -7.78 -8.20
CA ALA A 81 14.34 -8.37 -7.18
C ALA A 81 14.99 -9.69 -7.61
N GLY A 82 14.59 -10.25 -8.74
CA GLY A 82 15.15 -11.49 -9.27
C GLY A 82 14.61 -12.77 -8.63
N LEU A 83 13.53 -12.70 -7.86
CA LEU A 83 12.92 -13.86 -7.21
C LEU A 83 12.32 -14.84 -8.24
N LEU A 84 11.64 -14.31 -9.23
CA LEU A 84 11.03 -15.06 -10.34
C LEU A 84 11.68 -14.63 -11.67
N PRO A 85 11.78 -15.55 -12.66
CA PRO A 85 12.42 -15.26 -13.95
C PRO A 85 11.57 -14.34 -14.85
N SER A 86 12.18 -13.91 -15.94
CA SER A 86 11.54 -13.23 -17.09
C SER A 86 10.62 -12.06 -16.70
N TYR A 87 11.16 -11.13 -15.89
CA TYR A 87 10.43 -9.92 -15.48
C TYR A 87 10.06 -9.05 -16.70
N GLN A 88 8.82 -8.56 -16.69
CA GLN A 88 8.31 -7.59 -17.66
C GLN A 88 7.49 -6.52 -16.92
N ALA A 89 7.73 -5.25 -17.25
CA ALA A 89 6.87 -4.15 -16.87
C ALA A 89 5.76 -3.97 -17.90
N SER A 90 4.54 -3.68 -17.43
CA SER A 90 3.41 -3.34 -18.27
C SER A 90 3.16 -1.84 -18.19
N GLY A 91 3.51 -1.11 -19.23
CA GLY A 91 3.39 0.34 -19.29
C GLY A 91 4.69 1.08 -18.93
N THR A 92 4.55 2.35 -18.61
CA THR A 92 5.64 3.24 -18.16
C THR A 92 5.51 3.54 -16.68
N LEU A 93 6.53 4.14 -16.07
CA LEU A 93 6.47 4.59 -14.65
C LEU A 93 5.36 5.60 -14.38
N ALA A 94 4.85 6.28 -15.42
CA ALA A 94 3.71 7.20 -15.31
C ALA A 94 2.34 6.49 -15.34
N THR A 95 2.31 5.18 -15.59
CA THR A 95 1.05 4.40 -15.61
C THR A 95 0.61 4.08 -14.20
N ASN A 96 -0.64 4.42 -13.85
CA ASN A 96 -1.26 4.04 -12.58
C ASN A 96 -2.63 3.38 -12.85
N PRO A 97 -2.83 2.10 -12.49
CA PRO A 97 -1.91 1.23 -11.78
C PRO A 97 -0.71 0.78 -12.64
N TYR A 98 0.46 0.63 -11.98
CA TYR A 98 1.68 0.13 -12.60
C TYR A 98 1.70 -1.40 -12.61
N GLY A 99 1.82 -1.99 -13.79
CA GLY A 99 1.79 -3.44 -13.98
C GLY A 99 3.19 -4.06 -14.00
N MET A 100 3.32 -5.24 -13.38
CA MET A 100 4.53 -6.06 -13.37
C MET A 100 4.15 -7.52 -13.61
N GLY A 101 4.97 -8.25 -14.36
CA GLY A 101 4.77 -9.66 -14.66
C GLY A 101 6.07 -10.44 -14.61
N TRP A 102 5.95 -11.72 -14.27
CA TRP A 102 7.01 -12.72 -14.26
C TRP A 102 6.49 -14.00 -14.90
N GLU A 103 7.36 -14.68 -15.63
CA GLU A 103 7.01 -15.87 -16.36
C GLU A 103 8.19 -16.82 -16.46
N ASP A 104 7.98 -18.11 -16.20
CA ASP A 104 8.95 -19.16 -16.49
C ASP A 104 8.44 -20.05 -17.62
N SER A 105 8.71 -19.64 -18.85
CA SER A 105 8.34 -20.41 -20.05
C SER A 105 9.11 -21.72 -20.21
N GLY A 106 10.20 -21.90 -19.47
CA GLY A 106 11.02 -23.10 -19.43
C GLY A 106 10.75 -24.02 -18.24
N ALA A 107 9.82 -23.66 -17.36
CA ALA A 107 9.51 -24.43 -16.17
C ALA A 107 9.17 -25.89 -16.48
N SER A 108 9.67 -26.79 -15.64
CA SER A 108 9.33 -28.23 -15.65
C SER A 108 8.40 -28.60 -14.49
N ALA A 109 8.17 -27.68 -13.56
CA ALA A 109 7.30 -27.80 -12.40
C ALA A 109 6.97 -26.40 -11.86
N ASP A 110 6.06 -26.33 -10.90
CA ASP A 110 5.74 -25.10 -10.19
C ASP A 110 6.90 -24.61 -9.32
N SER A 111 7.06 -23.31 -9.27
CA SER A 111 7.91 -22.63 -8.30
C SER A 111 7.09 -22.27 -7.06
N THR A 112 7.58 -22.62 -5.87
CA THR A 112 6.97 -22.30 -4.57
C THR A 112 7.78 -21.26 -3.78
N VAL A 113 8.73 -20.59 -4.44
CA VAL A 113 9.56 -19.56 -3.79
C VAL A 113 8.73 -18.40 -3.30
N THR A 114 9.12 -17.81 -2.16
CA THR A 114 8.54 -16.62 -1.57
C THR A 114 9.62 -15.58 -1.31
N GLY A 115 9.24 -14.32 -1.19
CA GLY A 115 10.18 -13.22 -0.93
C GLY A 115 9.87 -11.98 -1.75
N ARG A 116 10.87 -11.11 -1.87
CA ARG A 116 10.71 -9.84 -2.58
C ARG A 116 10.61 -10.05 -4.09
N LEU A 117 9.53 -9.56 -4.68
CA LEU A 117 9.30 -9.53 -6.13
C LEU A 117 9.92 -8.28 -6.76
N ALA A 118 9.67 -7.12 -6.16
CA ALA A 118 10.12 -5.84 -6.72
C ALA A 118 10.39 -4.80 -5.63
N THR A 119 11.22 -3.83 -6.00
CA THR A 119 11.47 -2.60 -5.23
C THR A 119 10.95 -1.43 -6.03
N LEU A 120 10.08 -0.63 -5.42
CA LEU A 120 9.49 0.57 -6.00
C LEU A 120 9.97 1.80 -5.22
N VAL A 121 10.25 2.88 -5.93
CA VAL A 121 10.58 4.17 -5.32
C VAL A 121 9.52 5.17 -5.74
N PHE A 122 8.85 5.76 -4.77
CA PHE A 122 7.88 6.84 -4.98
C PHE A 122 8.48 8.17 -4.52
N GLU A 123 8.12 9.24 -5.21
CA GLU A 123 8.31 10.61 -4.79
C GLU A 123 6.96 11.16 -4.28
N VAL A 124 6.97 11.73 -3.08
CA VAL A 124 5.79 12.37 -2.49
C VAL A 124 5.62 13.75 -3.11
N SER A 125 4.40 14.08 -3.56
CA SER A 125 4.09 15.41 -4.09
C SER A 125 4.47 16.51 -3.10
N LYS A 126 4.96 17.64 -3.61
CA LYS A 126 5.21 18.84 -2.78
C LYS A 126 3.92 19.43 -2.23
N ASP A 127 2.78 19.11 -2.84
CA ASP A 127 1.45 19.57 -2.41
C ASP A 127 0.83 18.67 -1.32
N ALA A 128 1.45 17.52 -1.02
CA ALA A 128 1.04 16.65 0.08
C ALA A 128 1.21 17.36 1.42
N LYS A 129 0.25 17.15 2.31
CA LYS A 129 0.20 17.87 3.60
C LYS A 129 0.75 17.00 4.73
N PRO A 130 1.40 17.63 5.73
CA PRO A 130 1.74 16.93 6.96
C PRO A 130 0.52 16.22 7.56
N GLY A 131 0.69 14.93 7.90
CA GLY A 131 -0.39 14.08 8.40
C GLY A 131 -1.14 13.28 7.32
N ASP A 132 -0.93 13.56 6.03
CA ASP A 132 -1.54 12.78 4.96
C ASP A 132 -1.13 11.30 5.02
N SER A 133 -2.08 10.45 4.65
CA SER A 133 -1.96 8.99 4.61
C SER A 133 -2.22 8.53 3.18
N LEU A 134 -1.16 8.48 2.38
CA LEU A 134 -1.21 8.19 0.95
C LEU A 134 -1.27 6.67 0.74
N LYS A 135 -2.34 6.19 0.15
CA LYS A 135 -2.59 4.76 -0.03
C LYS A 135 -1.81 4.20 -1.20
N ILE A 136 -1.30 2.99 -1.03
CA ILE A 136 -0.78 2.13 -2.09
C ILE A 136 -1.37 0.74 -1.92
N SER A 137 -1.58 0.04 -3.02
CA SER A 137 -2.11 -1.33 -2.98
C SER A 137 -1.50 -2.16 -4.09
N VAL A 138 -1.35 -3.45 -3.84
CA VAL A 138 -0.99 -4.43 -4.85
C VAL A 138 -2.10 -5.45 -5.00
N SER A 139 -2.45 -5.78 -6.23
CA SER A 139 -3.42 -6.81 -6.58
C SER A 139 -2.86 -7.74 -7.64
N MET A 140 -3.28 -9.00 -7.63
CA MET A 140 -3.02 -9.95 -8.70
C MET A 140 -3.90 -9.58 -9.90
N THR A 141 -3.31 -9.66 -11.10
CA THR A 141 -4.01 -9.46 -12.38
C THR A 141 -3.96 -10.70 -13.28
N GLY A 142 -3.19 -11.70 -12.91
CA GLY A 142 -3.13 -12.99 -13.57
C GLY A 142 -2.07 -13.88 -12.92
N SER A 143 -2.28 -15.18 -13.00
CA SER A 143 -1.33 -16.19 -12.53
C SER A 143 -1.53 -17.49 -13.30
N ALA A 144 -0.54 -18.36 -13.31
CA ALA A 144 -0.68 -19.72 -13.80
C ALA A 144 0.26 -20.66 -13.07
N ASN A 145 -0.21 -21.86 -12.77
CA ASN A 145 0.63 -23.00 -12.36
C ASN A 145 1.17 -23.77 -13.59
N TYR A 146 1.91 -24.84 -13.35
CA TYR A 146 2.49 -25.67 -14.40
C TYR A 146 1.43 -26.32 -15.31
N ASP A 147 0.26 -26.63 -14.78
CA ASP A 147 -0.87 -27.20 -15.53
C ASP A 147 -1.70 -26.14 -16.25
N LEU A 148 -1.30 -24.86 -16.13
CA LEU A 148 -1.96 -23.66 -16.68
C LEU A 148 -3.29 -23.32 -16.01
N ASP A 149 -3.51 -23.79 -14.81
CA ASP A 149 -4.64 -23.37 -13.99
C ASP A 149 -4.34 -22.03 -13.33
N GLU A 150 -5.36 -21.18 -13.22
CA GLU A 150 -5.25 -19.92 -12.50
C GLU A 150 -5.21 -20.15 -10.99
N ILE A 151 -4.24 -19.54 -10.30
CA ILE A 151 -4.09 -19.59 -8.86
C ILE A 151 -4.53 -18.27 -8.25
N ALA A 152 -5.48 -18.32 -7.31
CA ALA A 152 -5.94 -17.12 -6.62
C ALA A 152 -4.87 -16.57 -5.66
N PHE A 153 -4.68 -15.25 -5.68
CA PHE A 153 -3.82 -14.53 -4.74
C PHE A 153 -4.60 -13.38 -4.07
N SER A 154 -4.46 -13.27 -2.77
CA SER A 154 -4.89 -12.06 -2.05
C SER A 154 -3.86 -10.96 -2.24
N GLY A 155 -4.32 -9.77 -2.57
CA GLY A 155 -3.51 -8.56 -2.61
C GLY A 155 -3.35 -7.91 -1.24
N GLY A 156 -2.43 -6.95 -1.15
CA GLY A 156 -2.14 -6.21 0.08
C GLY A 156 -2.22 -4.70 -0.08
N ASN A 157 -2.35 -4.02 1.06
CA ASN A 157 -2.36 -2.57 1.15
C ASN A 157 -1.16 -2.08 1.95
N GLY A 158 -0.58 -0.97 1.52
CA GLY A 158 0.41 -0.21 2.25
C GLY A 158 0.00 1.27 2.32
N THR A 159 0.75 2.02 3.09
CA THR A 159 0.51 3.45 3.29
C THR A 159 1.84 4.19 3.35
N ILE A 160 1.94 5.32 2.66
CA ILE A 160 3.02 6.28 2.83
C ILE A 160 2.49 7.42 3.68
N THR A 161 3.03 7.54 4.90
CA THR A 161 2.65 8.59 5.84
C THR A 161 3.53 9.82 5.64
N VAL A 162 2.91 10.98 5.44
CA VAL A 162 3.61 12.27 5.43
C VAL A 162 3.80 12.74 6.87
N PRO A 163 5.06 12.84 7.36
CA PRO A 163 5.29 13.20 8.75
C PRO A 163 4.81 14.61 9.06
N VAL A 164 4.22 14.77 10.23
CA VAL A 164 4.10 16.10 10.84
C VAL A 164 5.49 16.49 11.32
N SER A 165 6.01 17.64 10.85
CA SER A 165 7.30 18.13 11.31
C SER A 165 7.25 18.39 12.81
N ALA A 166 8.35 18.12 13.52
CA ALA A 166 8.52 18.61 14.89
C ALA A 166 8.40 20.15 14.85
N HIS A 167 7.50 20.69 15.64
CA HIS A 167 7.21 22.13 15.71
C HIS A 167 6.91 22.53 17.14
N ASP A 168 7.14 23.77 17.45
CA ASP A 168 6.60 24.37 18.68
C ASP A 168 5.09 24.48 18.55
N HIS A 169 4.37 23.94 19.52
CA HIS A 169 2.92 23.97 19.49
C HIS A 169 2.38 25.38 19.65
N VAL A 170 1.57 25.80 18.69
CA VAL A 170 0.79 27.04 18.78
C VAL A 170 -0.64 26.64 19.16
N TRP A 171 -1.02 26.97 20.39
CA TRP A 171 -2.31 26.59 20.95
C TRP A 171 -3.40 27.60 20.56
N ASP A 172 -4.63 27.11 20.35
CA ASP A 172 -5.82 27.93 20.17
C ASP A 172 -6.24 28.62 21.51
N ALA A 173 -7.37 29.34 21.48
CA ALA A 173 -7.91 29.98 22.66
C ALA A 173 -8.40 29.03 23.75
N GLY A 174 -8.48 27.76 23.45
CA GLY A 174 -8.98 26.69 24.33
C GLY A 174 -10.51 26.71 24.51
N THR A 175 -11.02 25.54 24.88
CA THR A 175 -12.42 25.37 25.29
C THR A 175 -12.47 25.14 26.77
N THR A 176 -13.12 26.02 27.51
CA THR A 176 -13.19 26.01 28.97
C THR A 176 -14.47 25.33 29.45
N THR A 177 -14.34 24.33 30.32
CA THR A 177 -15.40 23.81 31.17
C THR A 177 -15.19 24.40 32.57
N PRO A 178 -16.11 25.27 33.09
CA PRO A 178 -15.93 25.89 34.38
C PRO A 178 -15.86 24.90 35.52
N ALA A 179 -15.07 25.24 36.55
CA ALA A 179 -15.11 24.53 37.82
C ALA A 179 -16.41 24.81 38.56
N THR A 180 -16.85 23.82 39.38
CA THR A 180 -17.94 23.96 40.34
C THR A 180 -17.36 24.05 41.76
N CYS A 181 -18.23 24.12 42.76
CA CYS A 181 -17.76 24.08 44.13
C CYS A 181 -17.20 22.70 44.56
N GLU A 182 -17.59 21.61 43.84
CA GLU A 182 -17.21 20.24 44.19
C GLU A 182 -16.33 19.57 43.12
N LYS A 183 -16.31 20.12 41.91
CA LYS A 183 -15.58 19.51 40.77
C LYS A 183 -14.68 20.51 40.11
N ASP A 184 -13.51 20.01 39.76
CA ASP A 184 -12.56 20.76 38.92
C ASP A 184 -13.16 21.01 37.53
N GLY A 185 -12.88 22.18 37.00
CA GLY A 185 -13.03 22.52 35.58
C GLY A 185 -11.78 22.21 34.79
N SER A 186 -11.82 22.48 33.50
CA SER A 186 -10.66 22.33 32.63
C SER A 186 -10.72 23.27 31.44
N THR A 187 -9.56 23.65 30.93
CA THR A 187 -9.43 24.27 29.61
C THR A 187 -8.64 23.33 28.70
N VAL A 188 -9.23 22.95 27.58
CA VAL A 188 -8.60 22.10 26.58
C VAL A 188 -8.20 22.96 25.39
N TYR A 189 -6.91 23.00 25.09
CA TYR A 189 -6.30 23.70 23.95
C TYR A 189 -5.98 22.70 22.83
N LYS A 190 -6.12 23.10 21.58
CA LYS A 190 -5.71 22.33 20.39
C LYS A 190 -4.59 23.05 19.69
N CYS A 191 -3.63 22.26 19.17
CA CYS A 191 -2.60 22.85 18.32
C CYS A 191 -3.20 23.34 17.01
N THR A 192 -2.85 24.58 16.60
CA THR A 192 -3.33 25.21 15.37
C THR A 192 -2.41 24.94 14.17
N VAL A 193 -1.27 24.28 14.37
CA VAL A 193 -0.35 23.94 13.29
C VAL A 193 -0.97 22.85 12.42
N THR A 194 -0.98 23.06 11.11
CA THR A 194 -1.58 22.15 10.13
C THR A 194 -1.02 20.72 10.27
N GLY A 195 -1.91 19.74 10.39
CA GLY A 195 -1.58 18.33 10.54
C GLY A 195 -1.21 17.90 11.97
N CYS A 196 -1.16 18.82 12.94
CA CYS A 196 -0.99 18.50 14.36
C CYS A 196 -2.35 18.21 15.00
N THR A 197 -2.47 17.10 15.74
CA THR A 197 -3.68 16.70 16.49
C THR A 197 -3.48 16.78 18.01
N GLU A 198 -2.33 17.30 18.44
CA GLU A 198 -1.99 17.39 19.87
C GLU A 198 -2.91 18.36 20.62
N THR A 199 -3.24 17.97 21.85
CA THR A 199 -4.06 18.75 22.77
C THR A 199 -3.33 18.93 24.11
N LYS A 200 -3.52 20.09 24.74
CA LYS A 200 -3.06 20.39 26.10
C LYS A 200 -4.27 20.66 26.98
N THR A 201 -4.34 20.04 28.16
CA THR A 201 -5.40 20.29 29.13
C THR A 201 -4.83 20.97 30.37
N GLU A 202 -5.43 22.08 30.79
CA GLU A 202 -5.16 22.75 32.06
C GLU A 202 -6.35 22.60 32.98
N THR A 203 -6.09 22.15 34.22
CA THR A 203 -7.13 21.96 35.24
C THR A 203 -7.43 23.29 35.92
N ILE A 204 -8.71 23.58 36.13
CA ILE A 204 -9.20 24.70 36.93
C ILE A 204 -9.70 24.09 38.26
N PRO A 205 -9.04 24.37 39.40
CA PRO A 205 -9.45 23.76 40.67
C PRO A 205 -10.88 24.12 41.05
N ALA A 206 -11.56 23.21 41.72
CA ALA A 206 -12.88 23.42 42.33
C ALA A 206 -12.86 24.62 43.30
N THR A 207 -13.91 25.43 43.28
CA THR A 207 -13.99 26.69 44.09
C THR A 207 -14.20 26.42 45.56
N GLY A 208 -14.59 25.19 45.94
CA GLY A 208 -14.92 24.86 47.32
C GLY A 208 -16.25 25.50 47.81
N HIS A 209 -16.65 25.13 49.01
CA HIS A 209 -17.76 25.73 49.70
C HIS A 209 -17.26 26.83 50.67
N LYS A 210 -17.88 27.99 50.62
CA LYS A 210 -17.71 29.02 51.64
C LYS A 210 -18.88 28.82 52.67
N TRP A 211 -18.53 28.49 53.88
CA TRP A 211 -19.50 28.45 54.99
C TRP A 211 -19.49 29.78 55.71
N ASP A 212 -20.67 30.40 55.84
CA ASP A 212 -20.86 31.65 56.62
C ASP A 212 -20.94 31.31 58.11
#